data_438dc10d9fc311eba535859e173cda2a
#
_entry.id   438dc10d9fc311eba535859e173cda2a
#
_cell.length_a   1.000
_cell.length_b   1.000
_cell.length_c   1.000
_cell.angle_alpha   90.00
_cell.angle_beta   90.00
_cell.angle_gamma   90.00
#
_symmetry.space_group_name_H-M   'P 1'
#
loop_
_entity.id
_entity.type
_entity.pdbx_description
1 polymer ?
#
loop_
_entity_poly.entity_id
_entity_poly.type
_entity_poly.pdbx_seq_one_letter_code
_entity_poly.pdbx_strand_id
1 'polypeptide(L)'
;RDKLMNRNDIERFCVGSHYQKRLNLFRLEKLSQIATSMSRHEVIKLFINQYFNIFDLKTPCVQVPISFKGITIVNKRFVNLVHEQNKKIHVWTVDSQDQMQSLINLGVDGIMTDRPSLLKDTLIKNNLWI
;
A
#
# COMPACT_ATOMS: atom_id res chain seq x y z
N ARG A 1 -0.02 20.41 -4.10
CA ARG A 1 -1.00 20.70 -3.06
C ARG A 1 -2.21 21.43 -3.65
N ASP A 2 -2.01 22.59 -4.25
CA ASP A 2 -3.09 23.45 -4.77
C ASP A 2 -3.94 22.77 -5.87
N LYS A 3 -3.33 21.89 -6.67
CA LYS A 3 -4.04 21.10 -7.69
C LYS A 3 -5.03 20.07 -7.11
N LEU A 4 -4.87 19.66 -5.86
CA LEU A 4 -5.76 18.71 -5.19
C LEU A 4 -6.89 19.41 -4.43
N MET A 5 -6.64 20.64 -3.93
CA MET A 5 -7.61 21.37 -3.12
C MET A 5 -8.89 21.77 -3.86
N ASN A 6 -8.83 21.89 -5.19
CA ASN A 6 -9.95 22.31 -6.04
C ASN A 6 -10.65 21.13 -6.73
N ARG A 7 -10.44 19.89 -6.28
CA ARG A 7 -11.05 18.70 -6.87
C ARG A 7 -12.23 18.21 -6.04
N ASN A 8 -13.25 17.71 -6.72
CA ASN A 8 -14.44 17.12 -6.12
C ASN A 8 -14.32 15.59 -5.91
N ASP A 9 -13.19 14.99 -6.32
CA ASP A 9 -12.92 13.55 -6.26
C ASP A 9 -11.68 13.22 -5.42
N ILE A 10 -11.44 13.99 -4.37
CA ILE A 10 -10.25 13.88 -3.50
C ILE A 10 -10.14 12.53 -2.79
N GLU A 11 -11.25 11.84 -2.58
CA GLU A 11 -11.32 10.50 -2.00
C GLU A 11 -10.67 9.42 -2.87
N ARG A 12 -10.48 9.69 -4.17
CA ARG A 12 -9.82 8.78 -5.12
C ARG A 12 -8.29 8.86 -5.07
N PHE A 13 -7.73 9.78 -4.28
CA PHE A 13 -6.29 9.97 -4.21
C PHE A 13 -5.70 9.39 -2.93
N CYS A 14 -4.53 8.77 -3.07
CA CYS A 14 -3.68 8.38 -1.97
C CYS A 14 -2.28 8.96 -2.18
N VAL A 15 -1.80 9.74 -1.21
CA VAL A 15 -0.46 10.36 -1.28
C VAL A 15 0.55 9.52 -0.55
N GLY A 16 1.59 9.08 -1.29
CA GLY A 16 2.70 8.31 -0.74
C GLY A 16 3.98 9.13 -0.59
N SER A 17 4.72 8.89 0.48
CA SER A 17 6.09 9.41 0.64
C SER A 17 6.89 8.53 1.60
N HIS A 18 8.18 8.34 1.30
CA HIS A 18 9.10 7.69 2.24
C HIS A 18 9.38 8.55 3.49
N TYR A 19 9.17 9.87 3.41
CA TYR A 19 9.51 10.83 4.46
C TYR A 19 8.29 11.20 5.31
N GLN A 20 8.33 10.84 6.60
CA GLN A 20 7.27 11.14 7.57
C GLN A 20 6.91 12.62 7.61
N LYS A 21 7.90 13.52 7.60
CA LYS A 21 7.68 14.97 7.64
C LYS A 21 6.76 15.45 6.50
N ARG A 22 6.92 14.91 5.30
CA ARG A 22 6.08 15.26 4.14
C ARG A 22 4.65 14.79 4.30
N LEU A 23 4.44 13.59 4.81
CA LEU A 23 3.10 13.05 5.08
C LEU A 23 2.41 13.83 6.20
N ASN A 24 3.15 14.22 7.24
CA ASN A 24 2.59 15.02 8.33
C ASN A 24 2.03 16.36 7.84
N LEU A 25 2.68 17.02 6.87
CA LEU A 25 2.16 18.24 6.26
C LEU A 25 0.79 18.03 5.60
N PHE A 26 0.55 16.89 4.99
CA PHE A 26 -0.76 16.53 4.42
C PHE A 26 -1.79 16.21 5.49
N ARG A 27 -1.39 15.54 6.57
CA ARG A 27 -2.28 15.10 7.65
C ARG A 27 -2.73 16.22 8.59
N LEU A 28 -1.93 17.27 8.74
CA LEU A 28 -2.19 18.39 9.64
C LEU A 28 -3.00 19.53 9.02
N GLU A 29 -3.10 19.61 7.69
CA GLU A 29 -3.78 20.69 6.98
C GLU A 29 -5.19 20.28 6.51
N LYS A 30 -5.88 21.20 5.83
CA LYS A 30 -7.20 20.99 5.18
C LYS A 30 -7.26 19.78 4.22
N LEU A 31 -6.12 19.13 3.97
CA LEU A 31 -5.95 17.92 3.14
C LEU A 31 -6.06 16.63 3.93
N SER A 32 -6.46 16.65 5.19
CA SER A 32 -6.63 15.46 6.03
C SER A 32 -7.67 14.45 5.48
N GLN A 33 -8.50 14.88 4.55
CA GLN A 33 -9.46 14.02 3.84
C GLN A 33 -8.81 13.15 2.76
N ILE A 34 -7.59 13.49 2.30
CA ILE A 34 -6.85 12.69 1.31
C ILE A 34 -6.15 11.55 2.04
N ALA A 35 -6.39 10.32 1.58
CA ALA A 35 -5.69 9.16 2.10
C ALA A 35 -4.17 9.29 1.92
N THR A 36 -3.41 8.90 2.93
CA THR A 36 -1.95 8.82 2.84
C THR A 36 -1.48 7.40 3.09
N SER A 37 -0.49 6.95 2.32
CA SER A 37 0.21 5.71 2.64
C SER A 37 1.12 5.86 3.85
N MET A 38 1.59 4.75 4.37
CA MET A 38 2.60 4.74 5.43
C MET A 38 3.94 5.26 4.94
N SER A 39 4.62 6.05 5.78
CA SER A 39 6.03 6.36 5.62
C SER A 39 6.89 5.13 5.90
N ARG A 40 8.18 5.22 5.57
CA ARG A 40 9.14 4.14 5.88
C ARG A 40 9.17 3.79 7.38
N HIS A 41 9.11 4.79 8.27
CA HIS A 41 9.09 4.56 9.72
C HIS A 41 7.81 3.85 10.17
N GLU A 42 6.66 4.20 9.60
CA GLU A 42 5.38 3.54 9.91
C GLU A 42 5.35 2.10 9.41
N VAL A 43 5.93 1.82 8.23
CA VAL A 43 6.10 0.44 7.72
C VAL A 43 6.98 -0.39 8.66
N ILE A 44 8.08 0.16 9.17
CA ILE A 44 8.94 -0.53 10.15
C ILE A 44 8.15 -0.82 11.43
N LYS A 45 7.38 0.16 11.93
CA LYS A 45 6.51 -0.05 13.11
C LYS A 45 5.47 -1.13 12.86
N LEU A 46 4.83 -1.12 11.69
CA LEU A 46 3.89 -2.16 11.30
C LEU A 46 4.56 -3.54 11.24
N PHE A 47 5.79 -3.60 10.70
CA PHE A 47 6.56 -4.85 10.66
C PHE A 47 6.90 -5.38 12.07
N ILE A 48 7.17 -4.48 13.03
CA ILE A 48 7.36 -4.84 14.44
C ILE A 48 6.04 -5.31 15.06
N ASN A 49 4.91 -4.70 14.69
CA ASN A 49 3.59 -5.06 15.19
C ASN A 49 3.19 -6.51 14.90
N GLN A 50 3.74 -7.13 13.86
CA GLN A 50 3.48 -8.56 13.61
C GLN A 50 3.94 -9.48 14.77
N TYR A 51 4.77 -8.95 15.70
CA TYR A 51 5.27 -9.69 16.85
C TYR A 51 4.75 -9.16 18.19
N PHE A 52 4.54 -7.84 18.31
CA PHE A 52 4.34 -7.19 19.61
C PHE A 52 3.05 -6.34 19.71
N ASN A 53 2.42 -5.98 18.60
CA ASN A 53 1.18 -5.18 18.52
C ASN A 53 1.17 -3.90 19.42
N ILE A 54 2.27 -3.14 19.40
CA ILE A 54 2.48 -1.98 20.31
C ILE A 54 2.20 -0.61 19.66
N PHE A 55 2.02 -0.55 18.33
CA PHE A 55 1.83 0.71 17.61
C PHE A 55 0.44 0.81 17.02
N ASP A 56 -0.30 1.88 17.35
CA ASP A 56 -1.51 2.28 16.65
C ASP A 56 -1.14 3.15 15.43
N LEU A 57 -1.39 2.64 14.23
CA LEU A 57 -1.07 3.29 12.96
C LEU A 57 -2.34 3.72 12.27
N LYS A 58 -2.60 5.03 12.24
CA LYS A 58 -3.86 5.62 11.73
C LYS A 58 -3.97 5.73 10.20
N THR A 59 -2.98 5.26 9.45
CA THR A 59 -2.98 5.31 7.98
C THR A 59 -3.86 4.22 7.38
N PRO A 60 -4.67 4.52 6.33
CA PRO A 60 -5.59 3.56 5.73
C PRO A 60 -4.90 2.52 4.85
N CYS A 61 -3.70 2.79 4.36
CA CYS A 61 -3.00 1.86 3.49
C CYS A 61 -1.49 1.85 3.69
N VAL A 62 -0.88 0.74 3.31
CA VAL A 62 0.57 0.55 3.24
C VAL A 62 1.00 0.24 1.80
N GLN A 63 2.09 0.86 1.36
CA GLN A 63 2.67 0.64 0.03
C GLN A 63 4.11 0.18 0.20
N VAL A 64 4.40 -1.06 -0.16
CA VAL A 64 5.69 -1.72 0.12
C VAL A 64 6.24 -2.48 -1.08
N PRO A 65 7.57 -2.65 -1.20
CA PRO A 65 8.16 -3.59 -2.13
C PRO A 65 7.96 -5.04 -1.64
N ILE A 66 8.05 -6.02 -2.54
CA ILE A 66 7.99 -7.45 -2.18
C ILE A 66 9.06 -7.78 -1.13
N SER A 67 10.27 -7.24 -1.33
CA SER A 67 11.41 -7.44 -0.44
C SER A 67 12.23 -6.17 -0.30
N PHE A 68 12.99 -6.06 0.79
CA PHE A 68 13.93 -4.96 1.02
C PHE A 68 15.22 -5.48 1.64
N LYS A 69 16.36 -5.20 1.00
CA LYS A 69 17.69 -5.66 1.44
C LYS A 69 17.75 -7.18 1.71
N GLY A 70 17.16 -7.99 0.83
CA GLY A 70 17.14 -9.45 0.97
C GLY A 70 16.10 -10.01 1.94
N ILE A 71 15.37 -9.15 2.67
CA ILE A 71 14.31 -9.56 3.59
C ILE A 71 12.97 -9.51 2.85
N THR A 72 12.23 -10.62 2.81
CA THR A 72 10.87 -10.67 2.28
C THR A 72 9.92 -9.92 3.22
N ILE A 73 9.30 -8.85 2.71
CA ILE A 73 8.33 -8.03 3.46
C ILE A 73 6.94 -8.61 3.28
N VAL A 74 6.54 -8.85 2.02
CA VAL A 74 5.19 -9.30 1.69
C VAL A 74 5.12 -10.82 1.80
N ASN A 75 4.50 -11.29 2.87
CA ASN A 75 4.19 -12.68 3.13
C ASN A 75 2.79 -12.79 3.74
N LYS A 76 2.24 -13.99 3.87
CA LYS A 76 0.87 -14.21 4.37
C LYS A 76 0.62 -13.60 5.74
N ARG A 77 1.59 -13.69 6.66
CA ARG A 77 1.48 -13.10 8.00
C ARG A 77 1.40 -11.58 7.95
N PHE A 78 2.21 -10.93 7.12
CA PHE A 78 2.20 -9.48 6.96
C PHE A 78 0.90 -8.99 6.31
N VAL A 79 0.41 -9.68 5.27
CA VAL A 79 -0.88 -9.36 4.63
C VAL A 79 -2.02 -9.46 5.64
N ASN A 80 -2.08 -10.57 6.39
CA ASN A 80 -3.10 -10.74 7.43
C ASN A 80 -3.04 -9.63 8.49
N LEU A 81 -1.84 -9.29 8.98
CA LEU A 81 -1.67 -8.19 9.95
C LEU A 81 -2.21 -6.85 9.43
N VAL A 82 -1.96 -6.54 8.15
CA VAL A 82 -2.46 -5.32 7.53
C VAL A 82 -3.99 -5.33 7.51
N HIS A 83 -4.60 -6.45 7.13
CA HIS A 83 -6.05 -6.61 7.04
C HIS A 83 -6.72 -6.61 8.42
N GLU A 84 -6.12 -7.24 9.43
CA GLU A 84 -6.60 -7.23 10.82
C GLU A 84 -6.67 -5.80 11.40
N GLN A 85 -5.84 -4.90 10.91
CA GLN A 85 -5.89 -3.48 11.25
C GLN A 85 -6.82 -2.66 10.31
N ASN A 86 -7.68 -3.30 9.52
CA ASN A 86 -8.56 -2.66 8.53
C ASN A 86 -7.82 -1.75 7.54
N LYS A 87 -6.64 -2.15 7.09
CA LYS A 87 -5.80 -1.41 6.16
C LYS A 87 -5.67 -2.14 4.83
N LYS A 88 -5.35 -1.38 3.77
CA LYS A 88 -5.08 -1.90 2.43
C LYS A 88 -3.58 -2.04 2.20
N ILE A 89 -3.18 -3.10 1.50
CA ILE A 89 -1.79 -3.33 1.09
C ILE A 89 -1.64 -3.24 -0.43
N HIS A 90 -0.77 -2.33 -0.87
CA HIS A 90 -0.38 -2.20 -2.27
C HIS A 90 1.11 -2.54 -2.42
N VAL A 91 1.45 -3.32 -3.45
CA VAL A 91 2.83 -3.79 -3.65
C VAL A 91 3.41 -3.23 -4.94
N TRP A 92 4.65 -2.71 -4.88
CA TRP A 92 5.37 -2.04 -5.97
C TRP A 92 6.85 -2.47 -6.01
N THR A 93 7.53 -2.39 -7.14
CA THR A 93 7.02 -2.42 -8.50
C THR A 93 7.05 -3.86 -8.95
N VAL A 94 5.97 -4.38 -9.53
CA VAL A 94 5.80 -5.81 -9.82
C VAL A 94 5.57 -6.00 -11.31
N ASP A 95 6.57 -6.50 -12.05
CA ASP A 95 6.55 -6.61 -13.51
C ASP A 95 6.63 -8.04 -14.03
N SER A 96 6.66 -9.03 -13.14
CA SER A 96 6.66 -10.46 -13.46
C SER A 96 5.27 -11.07 -13.22
N GLN A 97 4.78 -11.86 -14.17
CA GLN A 97 3.49 -12.56 -14.05
C GLN A 97 3.44 -13.50 -12.84
N ASP A 98 4.55 -14.23 -12.57
CA ASP A 98 4.61 -15.16 -11.44
C ASP A 98 4.53 -14.42 -10.10
N GLN A 99 5.16 -13.23 -10.00
CA GLN A 99 5.05 -12.39 -8.82
C GLN A 99 3.63 -11.81 -8.67
N MET A 100 3.01 -11.37 -9.77
CA MET A 100 1.61 -10.90 -9.75
C MET A 100 0.69 -12.02 -9.24
N GLN A 101 0.82 -13.22 -9.79
CA GLN A 101 0.01 -14.38 -9.37
C GLN A 101 0.24 -14.73 -7.89
N SER A 102 1.49 -14.74 -7.44
CA SER A 102 1.83 -15.01 -6.04
C SER A 102 1.22 -13.98 -5.09
N LEU A 103 1.23 -12.69 -5.45
CA LEU A 103 0.65 -11.62 -4.65
C LEU A 103 -0.88 -11.68 -4.62
N ILE A 104 -1.52 -12.01 -5.75
CA ILE A 104 -2.96 -12.28 -5.82
C ILE A 104 -3.34 -13.41 -4.85
N ASN A 105 -2.59 -14.51 -4.86
CA ASN A 105 -2.82 -15.65 -3.97
C ASN A 105 -2.59 -15.31 -2.48
N LEU A 106 -1.70 -14.37 -2.18
CA LEU A 106 -1.50 -13.84 -0.84
C LEU A 106 -2.66 -12.93 -0.39
N GLY A 107 -3.45 -12.40 -1.34
CA GLY A 107 -4.58 -11.54 -1.07
C GLY A 107 -4.21 -10.06 -0.88
N VAL A 108 -3.20 -9.54 -1.59
CA VAL A 108 -2.91 -8.10 -1.57
C VAL A 108 -4.03 -7.31 -2.25
N ASP A 109 -4.26 -6.08 -1.82
CA ASP A 109 -5.36 -5.25 -2.33
C ASP A 109 -5.01 -4.49 -3.62
N GLY A 110 -3.72 -4.34 -3.92
CA GLY A 110 -3.29 -3.66 -5.14
C GLY A 110 -1.87 -4.00 -5.55
N ILE A 111 -1.65 -3.96 -6.85
CA ILE A 111 -0.35 -4.16 -7.49
C ILE A 111 -0.04 -2.92 -8.33
N MET A 112 1.14 -2.35 -8.14
CA MET A 112 1.68 -1.27 -8.96
C MET A 112 2.75 -1.83 -9.89
N THR A 113 2.60 -1.59 -11.21
CA THR A 113 3.42 -2.20 -12.25
C THR A 113 3.72 -1.23 -13.39
N ASP A 114 4.87 -1.39 -14.03
CA ASP A 114 5.20 -0.74 -15.30
C ASP A 114 4.68 -1.55 -16.51
N ARG A 115 4.00 -2.70 -16.26
CA ARG A 115 3.42 -3.58 -17.28
C ARG A 115 1.91 -3.76 -17.12
N PRO A 116 1.10 -2.69 -17.32
CA PRO A 116 -0.34 -2.70 -17.02
C PRO A 116 -1.12 -3.73 -17.84
N SER A 117 -0.75 -3.98 -19.09
CA SER A 117 -1.41 -5.01 -19.92
C SER A 117 -1.21 -6.41 -19.34
N LEU A 118 0.01 -6.74 -18.88
CA LEU A 118 0.29 -8.02 -18.24
C LEU A 118 -0.50 -8.21 -16.94
N LEU A 119 -0.60 -7.16 -16.12
CA LEU A 119 -1.41 -7.20 -14.90
C LEU A 119 -2.89 -7.41 -15.23
N LYS A 120 -3.43 -6.68 -16.23
CA LYS A 120 -4.80 -6.84 -16.67
C LYS A 120 -5.08 -8.29 -17.08
N ASP A 121 -4.25 -8.87 -17.95
CA ASP A 121 -4.41 -10.25 -18.41
C ASP A 121 -4.36 -11.26 -17.23
N THR A 122 -3.49 -11.00 -16.28
CA THR A 122 -3.37 -11.82 -15.06
C THR A 122 -4.64 -11.71 -14.21
N LEU A 123 -5.19 -10.51 -14.03
CA LEU A 123 -6.43 -10.29 -13.28
C LEU A 123 -7.64 -10.93 -13.97
N ILE A 124 -7.73 -10.83 -15.31
CA ILE A 124 -8.80 -11.50 -16.09
C ILE A 124 -8.76 -13.03 -15.86
N LYS A 125 -7.57 -13.64 -15.96
CA LYS A 125 -7.38 -15.09 -15.70
C LYS A 125 -7.80 -15.53 -14.31
N ASN A 126 -7.74 -14.62 -13.34
CA ASN A 126 -8.15 -14.87 -11.95
C ASN A 126 -9.59 -14.41 -11.64
N ASN A 127 -10.38 -13.97 -12.62
CA ASN A 127 -11.73 -13.41 -12.47
C ASN A 127 -11.78 -12.20 -11.52
N LEU A 128 -10.72 -11.38 -11.50
CA LEU A 128 -10.57 -10.20 -10.64
C LEU A 128 -10.64 -8.87 -11.42
N TRP A 129 -10.76 -8.92 -12.73
CA TRP A 129 -10.94 -7.73 -13.56
C TRP A 129 -12.43 -7.45 -13.76
N ILE A 130 -12.86 -6.23 -13.37
CA ILE A 130 -14.23 -5.71 -13.51
C ILE A 130 -14.33 -4.84 -14.76
#